data_73af38c830d9895f591ccf5c9dcac00c
#
_entry.id   73af38c830d9895f591ccf5c9dcac00c
#
_cell.length_a   1.000
_cell.length_b   1.000
_cell.length_c   1.000
_cell.angle_alpha   90.00
_cell.angle_beta   90.00
_cell.angle_gamma   90.00
#
_symmetry.space_group_name_H-M   'P 1'
#
loop_
_entity.id
_entity.type
_entity.pdbx_description
1 polymer ?
#
loop_
_entity_poly.entity_id
_entity_poly.type
_entity_poly.pdbx_seq_one_letter_code
_entity_poly.pdbx_strand_id
1 'polypeptide(L)'
;MKRNLFAAAAVLTALASPTHAANIVDEWANVKAPKAPELKAVTVDPKTTALLMLDFMTQNCGQRPRCLDTIPAMKKLLAEARAHKVPVIYSIIANSTPADVIKDVAPLADEPHVLSGLDKFRNTDLEKILKDKGITTVIAVGTSSNGAVLYTASGAVFRGMNAIIPVDGMSAVDPYAEYSTVFTFMNAPSVSAKTTLTRSDMIKF
;
A
#
# COMPACT_ATOMS: atom_id res chain seq x y z
N MET A 1 -64.12 -50.09 31.27
CA MET A 1 -62.66 -50.00 31.53
C MET A 1 -62.07 -49.01 30.56
N LYS A 2 -61.75 -47.78 30.97
CA LYS A 2 -61.18 -46.75 30.14
C LYS A 2 -59.69 -46.63 30.57
N ARG A 3 -58.80 -46.92 29.62
CA ARG A 3 -57.35 -46.81 29.82
C ARG A 3 -56.92 -45.40 29.39
N ASN A 4 -56.45 -44.61 30.36
CA ASN A 4 -55.83 -43.33 30.10
C ASN A 4 -54.39 -43.56 29.71
N LEU A 5 -53.97 -43.21 28.48
CA LEU A 5 -52.59 -43.11 28.07
C LEU A 5 -52.09 -41.69 28.44
N PHE A 6 -51.14 -41.61 29.34
CA PHE A 6 -50.37 -40.41 29.59
C PHE A 6 -49.23 -40.37 28.55
N ALA A 7 -49.26 -39.42 27.66
CA ALA A 7 -48.12 -39.12 26.78
C ALA A 7 -47.16 -38.18 27.52
N ALA A 8 -45.97 -38.67 27.83
CA ALA A 8 -44.88 -37.86 28.39
C ALA A 8 -44.19 -37.09 27.24
N ALA A 9 -44.33 -35.77 27.23
CA ALA A 9 -43.61 -34.90 26.33
C ALA A 9 -42.18 -34.67 26.90
N ALA A 10 -41.17 -35.21 26.22
CA ALA A 10 -39.77 -34.94 26.52
C ALA A 10 -39.41 -33.56 25.97
N VAL A 11 -39.16 -32.58 26.84
CA VAL A 11 -38.62 -31.27 26.47
C VAL A 11 -37.13 -31.41 26.29
N LEU A 12 -36.66 -31.43 25.03
CA LEU A 12 -35.23 -31.27 24.72
C LEU A 12 -34.84 -29.82 24.96
N THR A 13 -34.21 -29.53 26.09
CA THR A 13 -33.48 -28.27 26.30
C THR A 13 -32.19 -28.32 25.50
N ALA A 14 -32.15 -27.64 24.36
CA ALA A 14 -30.90 -27.37 23.62
C ALA A 14 -30.02 -26.44 24.49
N LEU A 15 -28.97 -26.99 25.06
CA LEU A 15 -27.90 -26.21 25.69
C LEU A 15 -27.19 -25.42 24.57
N ALA A 16 -27.57 -24.16 24.41
CA ALA A 16 -26.78 -23.24 23.60
C ALA A 16 -25.40 -23.07 24.28
N SER A 17 -24.38 -23.70 23.74
CA SER A 17 -23.01 -23.43 24.14
C SER A 17 -22.72 -21.93 23.88
N PRO A 18 -22.15 -21.19 24.83
CA PRO A 18 -21.76 -19.83 24.59
C PRO A 18 -20.74 -19.85 23.43
N THR A 19 -21.10 -19.26 22.30
CA THR A 19 -20.17 -18.99 21.21
C THR A 19 -19.22 -17.90 21.70
N HIS A 20 -18.13 -18.28 22.36
CA HIS A 20 -17.00 -17.38 22.54
C HIS A 20 -16.51 -17.00 21.12
N ALA A 21 -16.51 -15.69 20.82
CA ALA A 21 -15.82 -15.23 19.64
C ALA A 21 -14.36 -15.67 19.74
N ALA A 22 -13.91 -16.53 18.81
CA ALA A 22 -12.55 -17.01 18.78
C ALA A 22 -11.62 -15.81 18.53
N ASN A 23 -10.48 -15.78 19.20
CA ASN A 23 -9.47 -14.76 18.97
C ASN A 23 -8.53 -15.23 17.84
N ILE A 24 -7.68 -14.32 17.33
CA ILE A 24 -6.79 -14.63 16.22
C ILE A 24 -5.84 -15.79 16.48
N VAL A 25 -5.46 -16.03 17.75
CA VAL A 25 -4.56 -17.14 18.11
C VAL A 25 -5.25 -18.48 17.87
N ASP A 26 -6.54 -18.57 18.20
CA ASP A 26 -7.33 -19.79 18.02
C ASP A 26 -7.63 -20.08 16.54
N GLU A 27 -7.69 -19.02 15.70
CA GLU A 27 -8.04 -19.09 14.29
C GLU A 27 -6.86 -19.01 13.31
N TRP A 28 -5.65 -18.77 13.81
CA TRP A 28 -4.47 -18.46 13.01
C TRP A 28 -4.26 -19.37 11.79
N ALA A 29 -4.40 -20.67 11.99
CA ALA A 29 -4.22 -21.65 10.92
C ALA A 29 -5.39 -21.71 9.90
N ASN A 30 -6.51 -21.11 10.23
CA ASN A 30 -7.75 -21.14 9.44
C ASN A 30 -8.00 -19.82 8.69
N VAL A 31 -7.21 -18.78 8.96
CA VAL A 31 -7.35 -17.49 8.26
C VAL A 31 -7.06 -17.67 6.78
N LYS A 32 -8.05 -17.37 5.96
CA LYS A 32 -7.93 -17.41 4.49
C LYS A 32 -7.73 -16.00 3.96
N ALA A 33 -6.86 -15.87 2.97
CA ALA A 33 -6.70 -14.62 2.24
C ALA A 33 -8.04 -14.24 1.58
N PRO A 34 -8.53 -12.99 1.74
CA PRO A 34 -9.70 -12.51 1.05
C PRO A 34 -9.52 -12.52 -0.48
N LYS A 35 -10.62 -12.35 -1.22
CA LYS A 35 -10.54 -12.17 -2.66
C LYS A 35 -9.73 -10.91 -3.00
N ALA A 36 -8.89 -11.01 -4.04
CA ALA A 36 -8.15 -9.85 -4.56
C ALA A 36 -9.12 -8.72 -4.93
N PRO A 37 -8.78 -7.45 -4.60
CA PRO A 37 -9.60 -6.31 -4.95
C PRO A 37 -9.61 -6.05 -6.45
N GLU A 38 -10.67 -5.38 -6.90
CA GLU A 38 -10.72 -4.84 -8.25
C GLU A 38 -9.81 -3.60 -8.34
N LEU A 39 -8.96 -3.57 -9.37
CA LEU A 39 -8.09 -2.43 -9.65
C LEU A 39 -8.83 -1.42 -10.53
N LYS A 40 -8.66 -0.12 -10.22
CA LYS A 40 -9.39 0.96 -10.87
C LYS A 40 -8.49 1.75 -11.80
N ALA A 41 -8.96 2.05 -13.01
CA ALA A 41 -8.33 3.07 -13.84
C ALA A 41 -8.48 4.44 -13.18
N VAL A 42 -7.43 5.25 -13.23
CA VAL A 42 -7.42 6.61 -12.64
C VAL A 42 -6.91 7.62 -13.64
N THR A 43 -7.49 8.81 -13.61
CA THR A 43 -6.93 10.01 -14.26
C THR A 43 -6.53 10.99 -13.19
N VAL A 44 -5.30 11.48 -13.23
CA VAL A 44 -4.76 12.40 -12.24
C VAL A 44 -4.56 13.80 -12.83
N ASP A 45 -4.67 14.82 -11.98
CA ASP A 45 -4.26 16.17 -12.32
C ASP A 45 -2.75 16.31 -12.05
N PRO A 46 -1.91 16.53 -13.07
CA PRO A 46 -0.47 16.69 -12.90
C PRO A 46 -0.06 17.84 -11.98
N LYS A 47 -0.92 18.86 -11.81
CA LYS A 47 -0.64 20.03 -10.98
C LYS A 47 -0.77 19.76 -9.49
N THR A 48 -1.59 18.78 -9.12
CA THR A 48 -1.93 18.47 -7.72
C THR A 48 -1.52 17.05 -7.31
N THR A 49 -0.87 16.31 -8.21
CA THR A 49 -0.38 14.94 -7.98
C THR A 49 1.14 14.90 -7.97
N ALA A 50 1.72 14.07 -7.10
CA ALA A 50 3.16 13.76 -7.10
C ALA A 50 3.40 12.25 -7.16
N LEU A 51 4.44 11.83 -7.86
CA LEU A 51 4.95 10.46 -7.86
C LEU A 51 6.04 10.31 -6.80
N LEU A 52 5.84 9.41 -5.83
CA LEU A 52 6.80 9.07 -4.79
C LEU A 52 7.52 7.78 -5.16
N MET A 53 8.81 7.88 -5.44
CA MET A 53 9.71 6.77 -5.78
C MET A 53 10.45 6.33 -4.51
N LEU A 54 9.95 5.27 -3.84
CA LEU A 54 10.36 4.92 -2.49
C LEU A 54 11.40 3.79 -2.49
N ASP A 55 12.63 4.13 -2.08
CA ASP A 55 13.72 3.20 -1.75
C ASP A 55 14.12 2.23 -2.89
N PHE A 56 14.09 2.66 -4.14
CA PHE A 56 14.60 1.91 -5.29
C PHE A 56 16.15 1.87 -5.34
N MET A 57 16.76 1.59 -4.19
CA MET A 57 18.23 1.61 -4.04
C MET A 57 18.84 0.26 -4.41
N THR A 58 20.07 0.26 -4.90
CA THR A 58 20.83 -0.97 -5.21
C THR A 58 21.04 -1.85 -3.99
N GLN A 59 21.15 -1.23 -2.79
CA GLN A 59 21.39 -1.95 -1.52
C GLN A 59 20.15 -2.68 -0.98
N ASN A 60 18.94 -2.29 -1.38
CA ASN A 60 17.72 -2.96 -0.96
C ASN A 60 16.90 -3.54 -2.14
N CYS A 61 16.45 -2.74 -3.08
CA CYS A 61 15.74 -3.20 -4.27
C CYS A 61 16.63 -4.11 -5.13
N GLY A 62 17.88 -3.72 -5.36
CA GLY A 62 18.83 -4.49 -6.16
C GLY A 62 19.15 -5.88 -5.61
N GLN A 63 18.88 -6.12 -4.32
CA GLN A 63 19.07 -7.43 -3.67
C GLN A 63 17.77 -8.27 -3.62
N ARG A 64 16.67 -7.79 -4.21
CA ARG A 64 15.34 -8.42 -4.13
C ARG A 64 14.79 -8.68 -5.52
N PRO A 65 14.71 -9.92 -5.99
CA PRO A 65 14.18 -10.24 -7.32
C PRO A 65 12.79 -9.62 -7.57
N ARG A 66 11.88 -9.73 -6.60
CA ARG A 66 10.53 -9.13 -6.71
C ARG A 66 10.54 -7.61 -6.90
N CYS A 67 11.52 -6.90 -6.33
CA CYS A 67 11.66 -5.46 -6.58
C CYS A 67 12.23 -5.19 -7.97
N LEU A 68 13.22 -5.95 -8.39
CA LEU A 68 13.77 -5.82 -9.75
C LEU A 68 12.73 -6.09 -10.82
N ASP A 69 11.80 -7.01 -10.59
CA ASP A 69 10.69 -7.33 -11.49
C ASP A 69 9.72 -6.13 -11.68
N THR A 70 9.67 -5.18 -10.74
CA THR A 70 8.85 -3.96 -10.88
C THR A 70 9.51 -2.90 -11.76
N ILE A 71 10.84 -2.91 -11.92
CA ILE A 71 11.59 -1.82 -12.56
C ILE A 71 11.12 -1.48 -13.99
N PRO A 72 10.83 -2.46 -14.88
CA PRO A 72 10.36 -2.12 -16.22
C PRO A 72 9.04 -1.32 -16.24
N ALA A 73 8.10 -1.65 -15.35
CA ALA A 73 6.85 -0.92 -15.20
C ALA A 73 7.08 0.46 -14.59
N MET A 74 7.94 0.55 -13.57
CA MET A 74 8.27 1.82 -12.92
C MET A 74 9.04 2.78 -13.83
N LYS A 75 9.91 2.27 -14.70
CA LYS A 75 10.57 3.07 -15.73
C LYS A 75 9.57 3.74 -16.67
N LYS A 76 8.52 3.01 -17.08
CA LYS A 76 7.45 3.56 -17.92
C LYS A 76 6.61 4.60 -17.17
N LEU A 77 6.15 4.27 -15.97
CA LEU A 77 5.37 5.19 -15.14
C LEU A 77 6.13 6.50 -14.86
N LEU A 78 7.43 6.40 -14.55
CA LEU A 78 8.31 7.55 -14.32
C LEU A 78 8.46 8.41 -15.57
N ALA A 79 8.62 7.79 -16.75
CA ALA A 79 8.72 8.52 -18.02
C ALA A 79 7.42 9.29 -18.32
N GLU A 80 6.27 8.67 -18.13
CA GLU A 80 4.96 9.31 -18.31
C GLU A 80 4.74 10.46 -17.31
N ALA A 81 5.05 10.25 -16.02
CA ALA A 81 4.96 11.30 -15.01
C ALA A 81 5.81 12.53 -15.38
N ARG A 82 7.05 12.30 -15.81
CA ARG A 82 7.96 13.38 -16.26
C ARG A 82 7.46 14.08 -17.52
N ALA A 83 6.96 13.33 -18.51
CA ALA A 83 6.41 13.89 -19.74
C ALA A 83 5.23 14.83 -19.48
N HIS A 84 4.42 14.53 -18.45
CA HIS A 84 3.28 15.34 -18.04
C HIS A 84 3.61 16.34 -16.92
N LYS A 85 4.89 16.50 -16.56
CA LYS A 85 5.38 17.44 -15.54
C LYS A 85 4.81 17.19 -14.14
N VAL A 86 4.48 15.93 -13.84
CA VAL A 86 4.13 15.52 -12.48
C VAL A 86 5.39 15.56 -11.62
N PRO A 87 5.39 16.26 -10.48
CA PRO A 87 6.51 16.26 -9.55
C PRO A 87 6.90 14.84 -9.11
N VAL A 88 8.16 14.49 -9.23
CA VAL A 88 8.71 13.22 -8.76
C VAL A 88 9.56 13.50 -7.54
N ILE A 89 9.31 12.78 -6.45
CA ILE A 89 10.05 12.89 -5.19
C ILE A 89 10.58 11.51 -4.82
N TYR A 90 11.86 11.45 -4.46
CA TYR A 90 12.52 10.21 -4.08
C TYR A 90 12.66 10.09 -2.57
N SER A 91 12.67 8.86 -2.08
CA SER A 91 13.24 8.57 -0.78
C SER A 91 14.52 7.74 -0.92
N ILE A 92 15.47 8.05 -0.07
CA ILE A 92 16.79 7.43 -0.01
C ILE A 92 16.98 6.91 1.42
N ILE A 93 17.52 5.72 1.55
CA ILE A 93 17.81 5.12 2.86
C ILE A 93 19.08 5.71 3.47
N ALA A 94 19.26 5.56 4.78
CA ALA A 94 20.45 6.04 5.49
C ALA A 94 21.74 5.49 4.86
N ASN A 95 22.78 6.29 4.87
CA ASN A 95 24.11 5.97 4.30
C ASN A 95 24.11 5.74 2.78
N SER A 96 23.12 6.27 2.08
CA SER A 96 23.04 6.22 0.63
C SER A 96 22.89 7.61 0.02
N THR A 97 23.05 7.69 -1.29
CA THR A 97 22.97 8.93 -2.09
C THR A 97 22.02 8.70 -3.28
N PRO A 98 21.58 9.74 -3.99
CA PRO A 98 20.82 9.59 -5.23
C PRO A 98 21.50 8.71 -6.30
N ALA A 99 22.82 8.65 -6.30
CA ALA A 99 23.60 7.81 -7.22
C ALA A 99 23.42 6.30 -6.98
N ASP A 100 22.94 5.91 -5.79
CA ASP A 100 22.69 4.52 -5.41
C ASP A 100 21.31 4.03 -5.87
N VAL A 101 20.46 4.90 -6.41
CA VAL A 101 19.18 4.50 -7.00
C VAL A 101 19.44 3.69 -8.28
N ILE A 102 18.65 2.63 -8.48
CA ILE A 102 18.74 1.80 -9.69
C ILE A 102 18.66 2.67 -10.94
N LYS A 103 19.64 2.52 -11.82
CA LYS A 103 19.89 3.40 -12.98
C LYS A 103 18.64 3.64 -13.85
N ASP A 104 17.83 2.62 -14.08
CA ASP A 104 16.64 2.72 -14.93
C ASP A 104 15.54 3.61 -14.38
N VAL A 105 15.57 3.89 -13.07
CA VAL A 105 14.61 4.74 -12.36
C VAL A 105 15.30 5.83 -11.54
N ALA A 106 16.52 6.19 -11.89
CA ALA A 106 17.31 7.19 -11.19
C ALA A 106 16.69 8.59 -11.25
N PRO A 107 16.87 9.42 -10.20
CA PRO A 107 16.37 10.79 -10.19
C PRO A 107 17.12 11.68 -11.18
N LEU A 108 16.43 12.70 -11.67
CA LEU A 108 17.05 13.84 -12.33
C LEU A 108 17.65 14.80 -11.27
N ALA A 109 18.55 15.68 -11.71
CA ALA A 109 19.28 16.56 -10.79
C ALA A 109 18.37 17.55 -10.03
N ASP A 110 17.22 17.90 -10.59
CA ASP A 110 16.23 18.82 -10.02
C ASP A 110 15.09 18.11 -9.26
N GLU A 111 15.08 16.79 -9.26
CA GLU A 111 14.07 16.03 -8.51
C GLU A 111 14.45 15.90 -7.03
N PRO A 112 13.59 16.40 -6.11
CA PRO A 112 13.91 16.37 -4.69
C PRO A 112 13.94 14.96 -4.12
N HIS A 113 14.72 14.79 -3.07
CA HIS A 113 14.78 13.54 -2.32
C HIS A 113 14.81 13.79 -0.81
N VAL A 114 14.36 12.80 -0.04
CA VAL A 114 14.44 12.80 1.42
C VAL A 114 15.20 11.58 1.93
N LEU A 115 16.03 11.78 2.94
CA LEU A 115 16.69 10.70 3.69
C LEU A 115 15.80 10.28 4.84
N SER A 116 15.34 9.02 4.86
CA SER A 116 14.33 8.62 5.83
C SER A 116 14.33 7.12 6.15
N GLY A 117 13.69 6.77 7.26
CA GLY A 117 13.31 5.41 7.60
C GLY A 117 12.04 4.94 6.87
N LEU A 118 11.19 4.16 7.55
CA LEU A 118 9.98 3.57 6.95
C LEU A 118 8.91 4.61 6.59
N ASP A 119 8.59 5.52 7.49
CA ASP A 119 7.70 6.66 7.23
C ASP A 119 8.50 7.83 6.66
N LYS A 120 8.25 8.18 5.41
CA LYS A 120 9.00 9.22 4.70
C LYS A 120 8.65 10.64 5.14
N PHE A 121 7.58 10.82 5.91
CA PHE A 121 7.23 12.10 6.52
C PHE A 121 7.97 12.36 7.84
N ARG A 122 8.40 11.29 8.53
CA ARG A 122 9.01 11.42 9.85
C ARG A 122 10.41 12.02 9.77
N ASN A 123 10.58 13.20 10.38
CA ASN A 123 11.85 13.93 10.45
C ASN A 123 12.46 14.25 9.07
N THR A 124 11.60 14.55 8.08
CA THR A 124 12.02 14.95 6.73
C THR A 124 11.21 16.15 6.25
N ASP A 125 11.66 16.75 5.15
CA ASP A 125 10.95 17.85 4.49
C ASP A 125 9.85 17.39 3.51
N LEU A 126 9.48 16.10 3.45
CA LEU A 126 8.53 15.59 2.47
C LEU A 126 7.19 16.35 2.52
N GLU A 127 6.66 16.57 3.72
CA GLU A 127 5.40 17.30 3.88
C GLU A 127 5.50 18.73 3.36
N LYS A 128 6.60 19.42 3.66
CA LYS A 128 6.87 20.77 3.16
C LYS A 128 6.98 20.78 1.63
N ILE A 129 7.75 19.86 1.06
CA ILE A 129 7.92 19.75 -0.41
C ILE A 129 6.56 19.56 -1.11
N LEU A 130 5.71 18.68 -0.58
CA LEU A 130 4.39 18.42 -1.14
C LEU A 130 3.46 19.65 -1.01
N LYS A 131 3.44 20.28 0.15
CA LYS A 131 2.63 21.51 0.40
C LYS A 131 3.07 22.68 -0.49
N ASP A 132 4.37 22.94 -0.58
CA ASP A 132 4.91 24.04 -1.40
C ASP A 132 4.55 23.88 -2.89
N LYS A 133 4.38 22.63 -3.34
CA LYS A 133 3.97 22.30 -4.71
C LYS A 133 2.45 22.17 -4.89
N GLY A 134 1.64 22.41 -3.83
CA GLY A 134 0.18 22.28 -3.88
C GLY A 134 -0.34 20.87 -4.09
N ILE A 135 0.42 19.86 -3.69
CA ILE A 135 0.08 18.45 -3.90
C ILE A 135 -1.03 18.01 -2.93
N THR A 136 -2.07 17.42 -3.47
CA THR A 136 -3.20 16.82 -2.73
C THR A 136 -3.37 15.34 -2.97
N THR A 137 -2.63 14.77 -3.94
CA THR A 137 -2.66 13.34 -4.28
C THR A 137 -1.24 12.83 -4.47
N VAL A 138 -0.93 11.68 -3.90
CA VAL A 138 0.35 11.01 -4.10
C VAL A 138 0.16 9.66 -4.79
N ILE A 139 1.01 9.36 -5.77
CA ILE A 139 1.19 8.01 -6.31
C ILE A 139 2.39 7.42 -5.59
N ALA A 140 2.21 6.34 -4.81
CA ALA A 140 3.30 5.76 -4.01
C ALA A 140 3.70 4.39 -4.54
N VAL A 141 4.97 4.26 -4.92
CA VAL A 141 5.58 3.02 -5.43
C VAL A 141 6.92 2.75 -4.75
N GLY A 142 7.35 1.51 -4.69
CA GLY A 142 8.66 1.19 -4.12
C GLY A 142 8.74 -0.07 -3.28
N THR A 143 9.76 -0.13 -2.42
CA THR A 143 10.04 -1.28 -1.56
C THR A 143 10.44 -0.84 -0.14
N SER A 144 9.99 -1.51 0.93
CA SER A 144 9.06 -2.63 0.91
C SER A 144 7.61 -2.16 0.95
N SER A 145 6.71 -2.94 0.36
CA SER A 145 5.27 -2.66 0.33
C SER A 145 4.70 -2.48 1.74
N ASN A 146 4.99 -3.41 2.66
CA ASN A 146 4.56 -3.42 4.06
C ASN A 146 5.38 -2.50 4.99
N GLY A 147 6.24 -1.68 4.43
CA GLY A 147 7.08 -0.69 5.10
C GLY A 147 6.96 0.68 4.44
N ALA A 148 7.94 1.04 3.60
CA ALA A 148 8.02 2.36 2.97
C ALA A 148 6.73 2.77 2.27
N VAL A 149 6.14 1.88 1.46
CA VAL A 149 4.91 2.20 0.72
C VAL A 149 3.72 2.35 1.67
N LEU A 150 3.48 1.36 2.55
CA LEU A 150 2.35 1.37 3.46
C LEU A 150 2.36 2.58 4.40
N TYR A 151 3.49 2.83 5.07
CA TYR A 151 3.56 3.90 6.05
C TYR A 151 3.56 5.29 5.41
N THR A 152 4.20 5.46 4.25
CA THR A 152 4.22 6.75 3.56
C THR A 152 2.87 7.08 2.94
N ALA A 153 2.23 6.15 2.25
CA ALA A 153 0.90 6.39 1.68
C ALA A 153 -0.15 6.63 2.78
N SER A 154 -0.13 5.85 3.86
CA SER A 154 -0.99 6.10 5.02
C SER A 154 -0.69 7.45 5.67
N GLY A 155 0.59 7.81 5.80
CA GLY A 155 1.04 9.11 6.30
C GLY A 155 0.53 10.27 5.47
N ALA A 156 0.47 10.14 4.14
CA ALA A 156 -0.14 11.13 3.25
C ALA A 156 -1.65 11.25 3.50
N VAL A 157 -2.34 10.11 3.64
CA VAL A 157 -3.78 10.09 3.95
C VAL A 157 -4.09 10.77 5.28
N PHE A 158 -3.31 10.51 6.32
CA PHE A 158 -3.47 11.16 7.63
C PHE A 158 -3.24 12.68 7.59
N ARG A 159 -2.55 13.17 6.56
CA ARG A 159 -2.34 14.59 6.26
C ARG A 159 -3.41 15.16 5.31
N GLY A 160 -4.46 14.40 5.03
CA GLY A 160 -5.59 14.84 4.21
C GLY A 160 -5.45 14.59 2.71
N MET A 161 -4.32 14.07 2.24
CA MET A 161 -4.08 13.75 0.83
C MET A 161 -4.81 12.48 0.39
N ASN A 162 -4.98 12.29 -0.91
CA ASN A 162 -5.35 11.00 -1.49
C ASN A 162 -4.09 10.20 -1.84
N ALA A 163 -4.20 8.87 -1.78
CA ALA A 163 -3.14 7.95 -2.17
C ALA A 163 -3.59 7.05 -3.33
N ILE A 164 -2.77 6.97 -4.37
CA ILE A 164 -2.93 6.05 -5.50
C ILE A 164 -1.79 5.04 -5.41
N ILE A 165 -2.14 3.76 -5.39
CA ILE A 165 -1.19 2.67 -5.20
C ILE A 165 -1.21 1.76 -6.43
N PRO A 166 -0.25 1.90 -7.34
CA PRO A 166 -0.01 0.91 -8.39
C PRO A 166 0.52 -0.37 -7.76
N VAL A 167 -0.30 -1.42 -7.70
CA VAL A 167 0.07 -2.65 -6.99
C VAL A 167 1.22 -3.41 -7.66
N ASP A 168 1.41 -3.21 -8.96
CA ASP A 168 2.56 -3.69 -9.74
C ASP A 168 3.82 -2.82 -9.60
N GLY A 169 3.71 -1.72 -8.85
CA GLY A 169 4.83 -0.80 -8.53
C GLY A 169 5.33 -0.92 -7.10
N MET A 170 4.81 -1.85 -6.32
CA MET A 170 5.29 -2.09 -4.97
C MET A 170 5.77 -3.55 -4.82
N SER A 171 6.74 -3.77 -3.95
CA SER A 171 7.30 -5.10 -3.71
C SER A 171 7.69 -5.32 -2.26
N ALA A 172 7.74 -6.57 -1.85
CA ALA A 172 8.27 -7.00 -0.56
C ALA A 172 9.16 -8.24 -0.72
N VAL A 173 9.59 -8.83 0.39
CA VAL A 173 10.41 -10.06 0.38
C VAL A 173 9.58 -11.24 -0.12
N ASP A 174 8.29 -11.28 0.24
CA ASP A 174 7.38 -12.36 -0.15
C ASP A 174 6.00 -11.82 -0.56
N PRO A 175 5.20 -12.59 -1.31
CA PRO A 175 3.90 -12.15 -1.79
C PRO A 175 2.86 -11.95 -0.69
N TYR A 176 2.99 -12.60 0.47
CA TYR A 176 2.04 -12.38 1.57
C TYR A 176 2.19 -10.98 2.15
N ALA A 177 3.42 -10.47 2.26
CA ALA A 177 3.67 -9.10 2.70
C ALA A 177 3.09 -8.07 1.72
N GLU A 178 3.16 -8.31 0.41
CA GLU A 178 2.51 -7.47 -0.60
C GLU A 178 0.98 -7.55 -0.49
N TYR A 179 0.45 -8.75 -0.37
CA TYR A 179 -0.99 -8.95 -0.24
C TYR A 179 -1.56 -8.33 1.04
N SER A 180 -0.87 -8.47 2.19
CA SER A 180 -1.29 -7.86 3.45
C SER A 180 -1.30 -6.33 3.37
N THR A 181 -0.38 -5.74 2.61
CA THR A 181 -0.36 -4.31 2.32
C THR A 181 -1.59 -3.88 1.52
N VAL A 182 -1.93 -4.62 0.46
CA VAL A 182 -3.16 -4.42 -0.33
C VAL A 182 -4.39 -4.51 0.57
N PHE A 183 -4.47 -5.55 1.39
CA PHE A 183 -5.57 -5.74 2.35
C PHE A 183 -5.70 -4.56 3.31
N THR A 184 -4.58 -4.08 3.85
CA THR A 184 -4.56 -2.93 4.76
C THR A 184 -5.07 -1.66 4.07
N PHE A 185 -4.61 -1.35 2.87
CA PHE A 185 -5.10 -0.20 2.12
C PHE A 185 -6.60 -0.24 1.85
N MET A 186 -7.16 -1.44 1.65
CA MET A 186 -8.59 -1.60 1.37
C MET A 186 -9.48 -1.56 2.59
N ASN A 187 -8.96 -1.85 3.78
CA ASN A 187 -9.79 -2.11 4.96
C ASN A 187 -9.44 -1.23 6.17
N ALA A 188 -8.25 -0.64 6.23
CA ALA A 188 -7.85 0.16 7.38
C ALA A 188 -8.73 1.42 7.49
N PRO A 189 -9.32 1.68 8.69
CA PRO A 189 -10.11 2.90 8.92
C PRO A 189 -9.35 4.16 8.52
N SER A 190 -10.06 5.12 7.94
CA SER A 190 -9.54 6.39 7.40
C SER A 190 -8.64 6.24 6.18
N VAL A 191 -7.81 5.19 6.07
CA VAL A 191 -6.88 4.99 4.95
C VAL A 191 -7.64 4.55 3.71
N SER A 192 -8.52 3.55 3.83
CA SER A 192 -9.26 2.97 2.69
C SER A 192 -10.14 3.99 1.96
N ALA A 193 -10.71 4.95 2.69
CA ALA A 193 -11.58 6.00 2.12
C ALA A 193 -10.85 6.96 1.16
N LYS A 194 -9.52 7.06 1.27
CA LYS A 194 -8.68 7.97 0.46
C LYS A 194 -7.62 7.25 -0.36
N THR A 195 -7.67 5.91 -0.41
CA THR A 195 -6.72 5.10 -1.16
C THR A 195 -7.39 4.44 -2.35
N THR A 196 -6.75 4.56 -3.52
CA THR A 196 -7.17 3.87 -4.74
C THR A 196 -6.09 2.88 -5.16
N LEU A 197 -6.46 1.62 -5.32
CA LEU A 197 -5.60 0.60 -5.89
C LEU A 197 -5.75 0.58 -7.41
N THR A 198 -4.64 0.54 -8.11
CA THR A 198 -4.58 0.55 -9.58
C THR A 198 -3.41 -0.28 -10.09
N ARG A 199 -3.18 -0.29 -11.40
CA ARG A 199 -1.94 -0.71 -12.04
C ARG A 199 -1.24 0.49 -12.63
N SER A 200 0.07 0.40 -12.82
CA SER A 200 0.86 1.49 -13.39
C SER A 200 0.40 1.89 -14.80
N ASP A 201 -0.04 0.92 -15.61
CA ASP A 201 -0.56 1.11 -16.97
C ASP A 201 -2.03 1.57 -17.03
N MET A 202 -2.71 1.68 -15.89
CA MET A 202 -4.08 2.20 -15.76
C MET A 202 -4.13 3.64 -15.24
N ILE A 203 -2.98 4.30 -15.08
CA ILE A 203 -2.88 5.71 -14.69
C ILE A 203 -2.78 6.56 -15.95
N LYS A 204 -3.65 7.56 -16.05
CA LYS A 204 -3.60 8.62 -17.06
C LYS A 204 -3.22 9.93 -16.39
N PHE A 205 -2.22 10.60 -16.93
CA PHE A 205 -1.76 11.92 -16.49
C PHE A 205 -2.40 13.05 -17.29
#